data_aa8ac27e05cd04e9043e435b9df2b5bf
#
_entry.id   aa8ac27e05cd04e9043e435b9df2b5bf
#
_cell.length_a   1.000
_cell.length_b   1.000
_cell.length_c   1.000
_cell.angle_alpha   90.00
_cell.angle_beta   90.00
_cell.angle_gamma   90.00
#
_symmetry.space_group_name_H-M   'P 1'
#
loop_
_entity.id
_entity.type
_entity.pdbx_description
1 polymer ?
#
loop_
_entity_poly.entity_id
_entity_poly.type
_entity_poly.pdbx_seq_one_letter_code
_entity_poly.pdbx_strand_id
1 'polypeptide(L)'
;MLLSCASILSRIPLGVHYWFADWILYPTMYYLVRYRRRVVAKNIAECFPEKRPSERKAMAKGFYHQFCYTIVESIYGYRCSDEEMRERVQFEPMDEVNRLVDAAGGGIFMLAHLGNWEWMASVQQWVSPGVTEINVYRKQKNSSADKLINAIRSKRGGVCVEKQRILRELVKYRHEGKPVTIGLISDQKPRPEVTPEHDFPIAFPSKGAIYAQLLCIVGIGHLPVQLISEQISCTVLD
;
A
#
# COMPACT_ATOMS: atom_id res chain seq x y z
N MET A 1 -12.93 19.48 -8.38
CA MET A 1 -12.24 19.33 -9.67
C MET A 1 -11.48 18.00 -9.79
N LEU A 2 -10.46 17.71 -8.97
CA LEU A 2 -9.72 16.42 -9.10
C LEU A 2 -10.60 15.18 -8.93
N LEU A 3 -11.50 15.16 -7.95
CA LEU A 3 -12.45 14.05 -7.76
C LEU A 3 -13.37 13.86 -8.97
N SER A 4 -13.86 14.96 -9.55
CA SER A 4 -14.71 14.89 -10.76
C SER A 4 -13.94 14.35 -11.96
N CYS A 5 -12.69 14.80 -12.16
CA CYS A 5 -11.81 14.26 -13.20
C CYS A 5 -11.53 12.77 -12.99
N ALA A 6 -11.14 12.37 -11.78
CA ALA A 6 -10.91 10.97 -11.44
C ALA A 6 -12.17 10.12 -11.66
N SER A 7 -13.35 10.63 -11.30
CA SER A 7 -14.63 9.96 -11.52
C SER A 7 -14.98 9.75 -13.02
N ILE A 8 -14.55 10.63 -13.90
CA ILE A 8 -14.73 10.48 -15.34
C ILE A 8 -13.69 9.50 -15.90
N LEU A 9 -12.42 9.72 -15.55
CA LEU A 9 -11.32 8.87 -16.01
C LEU A 9 -11.50 7.42 -15.58
N SER A 10 -11.94 7.16 -14.35
CA SER A 10 -12.15 5.81 -13.84
C SER A 10 -13.27 5.00 -14.52
N ARG A 11 -14.01 5.59 -15.46
CA ARG A 11 -14.97 4.88 -16.33
C ARG A 11 -14.33 4.32 -17.60
N ILE A 12 -13.12 4.73 -17.88
CA ILE A 12 -12.37 4.27 -19.06
C ILE A 12 -11.86 2.85 -18.78
N PRO A 13 -11.91 1.93 -19.75
CA PRO A 13 -11.35 0.59 -19.58
C PRO A 13 -9.87 0.60 -19.18
N LEU A 14 -9.47 -0.34 -18.33
CA LEU A 14 -8.10 -0.40 -17.77
C LEU A 14 -7.02 -0.50 -18.88
N GLY A 15 -7.30 -1.21 -19.97
CA GLY A 15 -6.37 -1.28 -21.11
C GLY A 15 -6.03 0.09 -21.72
N VAL A 16 -6.99 1.02 -21.75
CA VAL A 16 -6.74 2.41 -22.21
C VAL A 16 -5.88 3.16 -21.18
N HIS A 17 -6.05 2.88 -19.88
CA HIS A 17 -5.21 3.45 -18.85
C HIS A 17 -3.76 2.99 -18.98
N TYR A 18 -3.50 1.71 -19.27
CA TYR A 18 -2.16 1.21 -19.51
C TYR A 18 -1.54 1.80 -20.77
N TRP A 19 -2.32 1.89 -21.87
CA TRP A 19 -1.86 2.60 -23.05
C TRP A 19 -1.44 4.05 -22.74
N PHE A 20 -2.27 4.79 -21.99
CA PHE A 20 -1.94 6.15 -21.56
C PHE A 20 -0.69 6.18 -20.65
N ALA A 21 -0.57 5.22 -19.75
CA ALA A 21 0.59 5.09 -18.87
C ALA A 21 1.88 4.89 -19.66
N ASP A 22 1.88 4.00 -20.66
CA ASP A 22 3.07 3.67 -21.44
C ASP A 22 3.46 4.76 -22.43
N TRP A 23 2.49 5.34 -23.12
CA TRP A 23 2.76 6.24 -24.24
C TRP A 23 2.77 7.72 -23.88
N ILE A 24 2.16 8.09 -22.77
CA ILE A 24 2.06 9.50 -22.36
C ILE A 24 2.70 9.72 -20.98
N LEU A 25 2.24 9.01 -19.96
CA LEU A 25 2.65 9.29 -18.59
C LEU A 25 4.12 8.90 -18.34
N TYR A 26 4.53 7.69 -18.73
CA TYR A 26 5.90 7.23 -18.57
C TYR A 26 6.91 8.11 -19.32
N PRO A 27 6.77 8.41 -20.61
CA PRO A 27 7.68 9.32 -21.31
C PRO A 27 7.74 10.69 -20.65
N THR A 28 6.60 11.21 -20.23
CA THR A 28 6.54 12.51 -19.52
C THR A 28 7.32 12.47 -18.22
N MET A 29 7.08 11.47 -17.36
CA MET A 29 7.73 11.34 -16.06
C MET A 29 9.23 11.04 -16.18
N TYR A 30 9.60 10.15 -17.09
CA TYR A 30 10.97 9.70 -17.22
C TYR A 30 11.86 10.66 -18.05
N TYR A 31 11.40 11.15 -19.18
CA TYR A 31 12.24 11.96 -20.09
C TYR A 31 12.05 13.46 -19.91
N LEU A 32 10.79 13.93 -19.76
CA LEU A 32 10.48 15.36 -19.71
C LEU A 32 10.63 15.91 -18.29
N VAL A 33 9.82 15.46 -17.34
CA VAL A 33 9.82 15.94 -15.94
C VAL A 33 11.04 15.42 -15.19
N ARG A 34 11.55 14.25 -15.54
CA ARG A 34 12.70 13.58 -14.89
C ARG A 34 12.48 13.40 -13.39
N TYR A 35 11.23 13.06 -13.01
CA TYR A 35 10.81 12.99 -11.63
C TYR A 35 11.73 12.12 -10.78
N ARG A 36 12.44 12.72 -9.83
CA ARG A 36 13.33 12.06 -8.86
C ARG A 36 14.38 11.11 -9.47
N ARG A 37 14.77 11.27 -10.73
CA ARG A 37 15.71 10.35 -11.44
C ARG A 37 17.01 10.11 -10.68
N ARG A 38 17.59 11.15 -10.06
CA ARG A 38 18.83 11.01 -9.29
C ARG A 38 18.65 10.11 -8.07
N VAL A 39 17.50 10.22 -7.38
CA VAL A 39 17.17 9.40 -6.20
C VAL A 39 16.98 7.94 -6.60
N VAL A 40 16.18 7.69 -7.65
CA VAL A 40 15.95 6.32 -8.16
C VAL A 40 17.27 5.68 -8.61
N ALA A 41 18.10 6.40 -9.39
CA ALA A 41 19.38 5.88 -9.85
C ALA A 41 20.35 5.58 -8.70
N LYS A 42 20.40 6.45 -7.67
CA LYS A 42 21.21 6.25 -6.47
C LYS A 42 20.76 5.01 -5.71
N ASN A 43 19.45 4.89 -5.41
CA ASN A 43 18.92 3.76 -4.68
C ASN A 43 19.18 2.42 -5.41
N ILE A 44 18.97 2.39 -6.73
CA ILE A 44 19.27 1.18 -7.51
C ILE A 44 20.77 0.86 -7.48
N ALA A 45 21.65 1.85 -7.55
CA ALA A 45 23.09 1.62 -7.49
C ALA A 45 23.55 1.09 -6.13
N GLU A 46 22.91 1.55 -5.04
CA GLU A 46 23.19 1.10 -3.67
C GLU A 46 22.62 -0.31 -3.41
N CYS A 47 21.42 -0.61 -3.91
CA CYS A 47 20.79 -1.91 -3.70
C CYS A 47 21.34 -3.01 -4.60
N PHE A 48 21.84 -2.66 -5.79
CA PHE A 48 22.34 -3.62 -6.80
C PHE A 48 23.73 -3.21 -7.30
N PRO A 49 24.74 -3.16 -6.42
CA PRO A 49 26.10 -2.74 -6.80
C PRO A 49 26.78 -3.68 -7.82
N GLU A 50 26.35 -4.97 -7.84
CA GLU A 50 26.85 -6.00 -8.75
C GLU A 50 26.33 -5.88 -10.18
N LYS A 51 25.25 -5.14 -10.40
CA LYS A 51 24.62 -4.98 -11.72
C LYS A 51 25.37 -3.97 -12.58
N ARG A 52 25.48 -4.27 -13.87
CA ARG A 52 26.09 -3.34 -14.86
C ARG A 52 25.26 -2.05 -14.98
N PRO A 53 25.87 -0.92 -15.38
CA PRO A 53 25.15 0.35 -15.56
C PRO A 53 23.96 0.26 -16.51
N SER A 54 24.04 -0.57 -17.57
CA SER A 54 22.93 -0.81 -18.50
C SER A 54 21.74 -1.52 -17.84
N GLU A 55 22.01 -2.51 -16.98
CA GLU A 55 20.99 -3.24 -16.24
C GLU A 55 20.32 -2.32 -15.22
N ARG A 56 21.10 -1.53 -14.47
CA ARG A 56 20.55 -0.53 -13.53
C ARG A 56 19.65 0.50 -14.24
N LYS A 57 20.03 0.90 -15.46
CA LYS A 57 19.21 1.80 -16.28
C LYS A 57 17.89 1.12 -16.71
N ALA A 58 17.94 -0.16 -17.06
CA ALA A 58 16.73 -0.93 -17.39
C ALA A 58 15.82 -1.07 -16.17
N MET A 59 16.37 -1.39 -14.99
CA MET A 59 15.64 -1.43 -13.72
C MET A 59 14.98 -0.07 -13.40
N ALA A 60 15.70 1.04 -13.60
CA ALA A 60 15.11 2.37 -13.41
C ALA A 60 13.93 2.62 -14.34
N LYS A 61 14.00 2.21 -15.60
CA LYS A 61 12.84 2.31 -16.53
C LYS A 61 11.67 1.47 -16.06
N GLY A 62 11.93 0.20 -15.66
CA GLY A 62 10.89 -0.68 -15.10
C GLY A 62 10.20 -0.06 -13.89
N PHE A 63 10.95 0.55 -12.97
CA PHE A 63 10.39 1.29 -11.84
C PHE A 63 9.42 2.40 -12.29
N TYR A 64 9.76 3.17 -13.33
CA TYR A 64 8.87 4.25 -13.80
C TYR A 64 7.64 3.71 -14.50
N HIS A 65 7.70 2.60 -15.24
CA HIS A 65 6.53 1.93 -15.77
C HIS A 65 5.60 1.51 -14.64
N GLN A 66 6.11 0.78 -13.65
CA GLN A 66 5.33 0.34 -12.50
C GLN A 66 4.73 1.52 -11.72
N PHE A 67 5.49 2.60 -11.54
CA PHE A 67 5.01 3.81 -10.87
C PHE A 67 3.86 4.47 -11.64
N CYS A 68 3.94 4.52 -12.98
CA CYS A 68 2.88 5.04 -13.82
C CYS A 68 1.64 4.13 -13.79
N TYR A 69 1.82 2.81 -13.79
CA TYR A 69 0.71 1.86 -13.65
C TYR A 69 0.00 2.03 -12.32
N THR A 70 0.73 2.11 -11.21
CA THR A 70 0.13 2.37 -9.89
C THR A 70 -0.76 3.62 -9.88
N ILE A 71 -0.34 4.69 -10.57
CA ILE A 71 -1.14 5.93 -10.66
C ILE A 71 -2.46 5.69 -11.41
N VAL A 72 -2.40 5.09 -12.60
CA VAL A 72 -3.59 4.90 -13.43
C VAL A 72 -4.54 3.86 -12.85
N GLU A 73 -4.00 2.79 -12.27
CA GLU A 73 -4.76 1.75 -11.57
C GLU A 73 -5.46 2.30 -10.32
N SER A 74 -4.79 3.18 -9.57
CA SER A 74 -5.42 3.83 -8.41
C SER A 74 -6.61 4.69 -8.82
N ILE A 75 -6.52 5.40 -9.95
CA ILE A 75 -7.63 6.17 -10.53
C ILE A 75 -8.74 5.22 -10.96
N TYR A 76 -8.41 4.15 -11.68
CA TYR A 76 -9.36 3.14 -12.11
C TYR A 76 -10.09 2.50 -10.93
N GLY A 77 -9.36 2.08 -9.90
CA GLY A 77 -9.89 1.46 -8.68
C GLY A 77 -10.89 2.32 -7.90
N TYR A 78 -10.92 3.64 -8.16
CA TYR A 78 -11.90 4.54 -7.54
C TYR A 78 -13.35 4.22 -7.93
N ARG A 79 -13.60 3.68 -9.13
CA ARG A 79 -14.96 3.32 -9.58
C ARG A 79 -15.14 1.88 -10.02
N CYS A 80 -14.09 1.09 -10.09
CA CYS A 80 -14.27 -0.32 -10.38
C CYS A 80 -15.20 -0.96 -9.32
N SER A 81 -16.01 -1.92 -9.74
CA SER A 81 -16.96 -2.56 -8.83
C SER A 81 -16.23 -3.36 -7.74
N ASP A 82 -16.94 -3.72 -6.70
CA ASP A 82 -16.39 -4.52 -5.63
C ASP A 82 -16.09 -5.96 -6.11
N GLU A 83 -16.93 -6.48 -7.02
CA GLU A 83 -16.76 -7.76 -7.67
C GLU A 83 -15.50 -7.76 -8.55
N GLU A 84 -15.37 -6.75 -9.41
CA GLU A 84 -14.18 -6.60 -10.26
C GLU A 84 -12.89 -6.44 -9.44
N MET A 85 -12.95 -5.71 -8.33
CA MET A 85 -11.79 -5.60 -7.45
C MET A 85 -11.42 -6.94 -6.82
N ARG A 86 -12.40 -7.75 -6.41
CA ARG A 86 -12.19 -9.11 -5.88
C ARG A 86 -11.60 -10.07 -6.92
N GLU A 87 -11.96 -9.92 -8.19
CA GLU A 87 -11.36 -10.70 -9.29
C GLU A 87 -9.90 -10.33 -9.51
N ARG A 88 -9.53 -9.04 -9.36
CA ARG A 88 -8.19 -8.52 -9.64
C ARG A 88 -7.22 -8.64 -8.46
N VAL A 89 -7.74 -8.61 -7.25
CA VAL A 89 -6.93 -8.65 -6.02
C VAL A 89 -7.40 -9.79 -5.15
N GLN A 90 -6.52 -10.73 -4.89
CA GLN A 90 -6.78 -11.87 -4.01
C GLN A 90 -5.83 -11.84 -2.82
N PHE A 91 -6.36 -12.14 -1.64
CA PHE A 91 -5.62 -12.23 -0.41
C PHE A 91 -5.74 -13.66 0.12
N GLU A 92 -4.61 -14.33 0.33
CA GLU A 92 -4.55 -15.69 0.85
C GLU A 92 -3.45 -15.80 1.92
N PRO A 93 -3.66 -16.55 3.00
CA PRO A 93 -4.89 -17.25 3.43
C PRO A 93 -5.73 -16.36 4.38
N MET A 94 -6.82 -15.77 3.89
CA MET A 94 -7.64 -14.84 4.71
C MET A 94 -8.44 -15.53 5.81
N ASP A 95 -8.81 -16.80 5.67
CA ASP A 95 -9.54 -17.52 6.71
C ASP A 95 -8.74 -17.62 8.01
N GLU A 96 -7.45 -17.95 7.90
CA GLU A 96 -6.54 -18.00 9.05
C GLU A 96 -6.31 -16.61 9.66
N VAL A 97 -6.12 -15.61 8.80
CA VAL A 97 -5.97 -14.20 9.24
C VAL A 97 -7.20 -13.74 9.99
N ASN A 98 -8.40 -13.99 9.45
CA ASN A 98 -9.65 -13.60 10.08
C ASN A 98 -9.82 -14.31 11.43
N ARG A 99 -9.57 -15.61 11.50
CA ARG A 99 -9.62 -16.37 12.77
C ARG A 99 -8.74 -15.73 13.84
N LEU A 100 -7.56 -15.28 13.48
CA LEU A 100 -6.62 -14.67 14.42
C LEU A 100 -7.01 -13.23 14.79
N VAL A 101 -7.47 -12.44 13.83
CA VAL A 101 -7.99 -11.09 14.06
C VAL A 101 -9.22 -11.15 14.99
N ASP A 102 -10.13 -12.09 14.78
CA ASP A 102 -11.32 -12.27 15.58
C ASP A 102 -10.95 -12.69 17.02
N ALA A 103 -10.01 -13.62 17.17
CA ALA A 103 -9.55 -14.09 18.48
C ALA A 103 -8.82 -12.99 19.28
N ALA A 104 -8.07 -12.11 18.59
CA ALA A 104 -7.30 -11.04 19.23
C ALA A 104 -8.07 -9.71 19.38
N GLY A 105 -9.24 -9.58 18.73
CA GLY A 105 -9.99 -8.34 18.67
C GLY A 105 -9.36 -7.27 17.78
N GLY A 106 -8.43 -7.65 16.88
CA GLY A 106 -7.79 -6.76 15.94
C GLY A 106 -6.45 -7.27 15.43
N GLY A 107 -5.82 -6.50 14.50
CA GLY A 107 -4.54 -6.89 13.91
C GLY A 107 -3.81 -5.74 13.22
N ILE A 108 -2.56 -5.96 12.87
CA ILE A 108 -1.74 -5.02 12.09
C ILE A 108 -1.24 -5.73 10.84
N PHE A 109 -1.58 -5.19 9.67
CA PHE A 109 -1.02 -5.58 8.39
C PHE A 109 0.20 -4.71 8.08
N MET A 110 1.37 -5.30 8.04
CA MET A 110 2.59 -4.61 7.63
C MET A 110 2.80 -4.80 6.14
N LEU A 111 2.87 -3.70 5.42
CA LEU A 111 2.90 -3.67 3.95
C LEU A 111 4.20 -3.06 3.44
N ALA A 112 4.52 -3.32 2.18
CA ALA A 112 5.59 -2.67 1.45
C ALA A 112 5.05 -1.89 0.23
N HIS A 113 5.84 -0.92 -0.28
CA HIS A 113 5.56 -0.23 -1.54
C HIS A 113 5.87 -1.14 -2.74
N LEU A 114 5.16 -2.26 -2.84
CA LEU A 114 5.32 -3.24 -3.90
C LEU A 114 4.06 -3.31 -4.75
N GLY A 115 4.21 -3.40 -6.07
CA GLY A 115 3.08 -3.43 -6.98
C GLY A 115 2.16 -2.23 -6.81
N ASN A 116 0.87 -2.47 -6.85
CA ASN A 116 -0.13 -1.45 -6.55
C ASN A 116 -0.58 -1.53 -5.08
N TRP A 117 0.21 -0.97 -4.18
CA TRP A 117 -0.11 -0.90 -2.75
C TRP A 117 -1.39 -0.10 -2.44
N GLU A 118 -1.88 0.76 -3.34
CA GLU A 118 -3.14 1.49 -3.14
C GLU A 118 -4.36 0.55 -3.17
N TRP A 119 -4.27 -0.55 -3.93
CA TRP A 119 -5.33 -1.56 -3.96
C TRP A 119 -5.37 -2.43 -2.70
N MET A 120 -4.32 -2.39 -1.87
CA MET A 120 -4.33 -3.05 -0.56
C MET A 120 -5.45 -2.54 0.35
N ALA A 121 -5.92 -1.31 0.17
CA ALA A 121 -7.10 -0.80 0.86
C ALA A 121 -8.39 -1.60 0.58
N SER A 122 -8.40 -2.45 -0.45
CA SER A 122 -9.52 -3.36 -0.73
C SER A 122 -9.60 -4.54 0.24
N VAL A 123 -8.58 -4.78 1.08
CA VAL A 123 -8.57 -5.85 2.09
C VAL A 123 -9.77 -5.78 3.04
N GLN A 124 -10.38 -4.60 3.20
CA GLN A 124 -11.64 -4.43 3.92
C GLN A 124 -12.77 -5.38 3.43
N GLN A 125 -12.74 -5.77 2.17
CA GLN A 125 -13.72 -6.71 1.60
C GLN A 125 -13.47 -8.17 2.00
N TRP A 126 -12.31 -8.46 2.60
CA TRP A 126 -11.83 -9.80 2.92
C TRP A 126 -11.74 -10.07 4.43
N VAL A 127 -11.72 -9.01 5.24
CA VAL A 127 -11.73 -9.15 6.70
C VAL A 127 -13.12 -9.54 7.20
N SER A 128 -13.18 -10.14 8.39
CA SER A 128 -14.44 -10.59 9.02
C SER A 128 -15.47 -9.46 9.12
N PRO A 129 -16.77 -9.76 8.96
CA PRO A 129 -17.83 -8.77 9.15
C PRO A 129 -17.74 -8.10 10.52
N GLY A 130 -17.81 -6.77 10.55
CA GLY A 130 -17.71 -5.97 11.77
C GLY A 130 -16.28 -5.50 12.09
N VAL A 131 -15.25 -6.05 11.47
CA VAL A 131 -13.87 -5.54 11.55
C VAL A 131 -13.73 -4.32 10.66
N THR A 132 -13.12 -3.26 11.18
CA THR A 132 -12.85 -2.03 10.42
C THR A 132 -11.38 -1.96 10.04
N GLU A 133 -11.08 -1.88 8.75
CA GLU A 133 -9.72 -1.64 8.27
C GLU A 133 -9.36 -0.15 8.37
N ILE A 134 -8.26 0.15 9.05
CA ILE A 134 -7.73 1.50 9.20
C ILE A 134 -6.48 1.67 8.34
N ASN A 135 -6.60 2.50 7.33
CA ASN A 135 -5.49 2.90 6.47
C ASN A 135 -4.77 4.11 7.08
N VAL A 136 -3.61 3.88 7.67
CA VAL A 136 -2.82 4.96 8.27
C VAL A 136 -2.10 5.74 7.16
N TYR A 137 -2.31 7.06 7.13
CA TYR A 137 -1.72 7.87 6.09
C TYR A 137 -1.11 9.18 6.59
N ARG A 138 -0.27 9.77 5.76
CA ARG A 138 0.26 11.12 5.95
C ARG A 138 -0.57 12.10 5.13
N LYS A 139 -1.18 13.09 5.78
CA LYS A 139 -1.95 14.15 5.13
C LYS A 139 -1.14 14.85 4.05
N GLN A 140 -1.73 15.01 2.88
CA GLN A 140 -1.10 15.66 1.75
C GLN A 140 -1.22 17.19 1.90
N LYS A 141 -0.21 17.91 1.41
CA LYS A 141 -0.22 19.38 1.41
C LYS A 141 -1.34 19.96 0.53
N ASN A 142 -1.59 19.31 -0.60
CA ASN A 142 -2.68 19.69 -1.51
C ASN A 142 -3.98 19.03 -1.04
N SER A 143 -4.94 19.86 -0.60
CA SER A 143 -6.22 19.37 -0.06
C SER A 143 -7.07 18.59 -1.07
N SER A 144 -6.97 18.92 -2.35
CA SER A 144 -7.70 18.18 -3.41
C SER A 144 -7.10 16.80 -3.66
N ALA A 145 -5.78 16.68 -3.62
CA ALA A 145 -5.09 15.40 -3.70
C ALA A 145 -5.36 14.55 -2.45
N ASP A 146 -5.36 15.17 -1.27
CA ASP A 146 -5.69 14.50 -0.01
C ASP A 146 -7.09 13.89 -0.04
N LYS A 147 -8.08 14.67 -0.46
CA LYS A 147 -9.47 14.20 -0.61
C LYS A 147 -9.58 13.05 -1.63
N LEU A 148 -8.86 13.13 -2.74
CA LEU A 148 -8.88 12.08 -3.76
C LEU A 148 -8.31 10.77 -3.22
N ILE A 149 -7.12 10.81 -2.60
CA ILE A 149 -6.47 9.61 -2.04
C ILE A 149 -7.36 8.98 -0.96
N ASN A 150 -7.91 9.80 -0.07
CA ASN A 150 -8.81 9.29 0.97
C ASN A 150 -10.08 8.68 0.37
N ALA A 151 -10.65 9.28 -0.66
CA ALA A 151 -11.84 8.74 -1.34
C ALA A 151 -11.55 7.40 -2.05
N ILE A 152 -10.36 7.24 -2.62
CA ILE A 152 -9.92 5.97 -3.22
C ILE A 152 -9.80 4.89 -2.14
N ARG A 153 -9.06 5.16 -1.06
CA ARG A 153 -8.76 4.20 0.01
C ARG A 153 -9.98 3.82 0.85
N SER A 154 -10.91 4.75 1.06
CA SER A 154 -12.14 4.47 1.82
C SER A 154 -13.31 3.99 0.98
N LYS A 155 -13.14 3.82 -0.32
CA LYS A 155 -14.20 3.42 -1.26
C LYS A 155 -14.89 2.13 -0.85
N ARG A 156 -14.15 1.20 -0.24
CA ARG A 156 -14.61 -0.16 0.13
C ARG A 156 -14.86 -0.36 1.62
N GLY A 157 -15.15 0.74 2.34
CA GLY A 157 -15.52 0.68 3.75
C GLY A 157 -14.35 0.87 4.73
N GLY A 158 -13.11 0.81 4.27
CA GLY A 158 -11.94 1.14 5.10
C GLY A 158 -11.93 2.61 5.53
N VAL A 159 -11.27 2.91 6.64
CA VAL A 159 -11.21 4.25 7.23
C VAL A 159 -9.79 4.81 7.11
N CYS A 160 -9.64 6.01 6.56
CA CYS A 160 -8.34 6.69 6.50
C CYS A 160 -8.09 7.50 7.77
N VAL A 161 -7.00 7.23 8.48
CA VAL A 161 -6.62 7.93 9.71
C VAL A 161 -5.23 8.55 9.56
N GLU A 162 -5.13 9.85 9.88
CA GLU A 162 -3.82 10.53 9.91
C GLU A 162 -2.91 9.91 10.98
N LYS A 163 -1.64 9.68 10.63
CA LYS A 163 -0.67 9.03 11.51
C LYS A 163 -0.54 9.66 12.91
N GLN A 164 -0.77 10.99 13.05
CA GLN A 164 -0.72 11.65 14.35
C GLN A 164 -1.93 11.35 15.23
N ARG A 165 -3.03 10.85 14.63
CA ARG A 165 -4.30 10.59 15.32
C ARG A 165 -4.54 9.11 15.59
N ILE A 166 -3.70 8.22 15.05
CA ILE A 166 -3.97 6.78 15.08
C ILE A 166 -4.16 6.25 16.50
N LEU A 167 -3.30 6.62 17.44
CA LEU A 167 -3.42 6.13 18.83
C LEU A 167 -4.75 6.56 19.49
N ARG A 168 -5.20 7.79 19.23
CA ARG A 168 -6.49 8.28 19.75
C ARG A 168 -7.66 7.48 19.15
N GLU A 169 -7.63 7.25 17.85
CA GLU A 169 -8.70 6.49 17.18
C GLU A 169 -8.72 5.03 17.67
N LEU A 170 -7.56 4.39 17.85
CA LEU A 170 -7.47 3.03 18.39
C LEU A 170 -8.06 2.93 19.81
N VAL A 171 -7.75 3.88 20.69
CA VAL A 171 -8.33 3.93 22.03
C VAL A 171 -9.85 4.06 21.94
N LYS A 172 -10.38 4.89 21.02
CA LYS A 172 -11.81 5.04 20.78
C LYS A 172 -12.45 3.72 20.32
N TYR A 173 -11.92 3.06 19.28
CA TYR A 173 -12.42 1.78 18.78
C TYR A 173 -12.42 0.70 19.87
N ARG A 174 -11.34 0.67 20.68
CA ARG A 174 -11.24 -0.25 21.82
C ARG A 174 -12.35 0.01 22.87
N HIS A 175 -12.60 1.26 23.23
CA HIS A 175 -13.68 1.61 24.16
C HIS A 175 -15.07 1.26 23.61
N GLU A 176 -15.24 1.36 22.30
CA GLU A 176 -16.48 0.97 21.61
C GLU A 176 -16.60 -0.55 21.41
N GLY A 177 -15.59 -1.34 21.80
CA GLY A 177 -15.57 -2.79 21.58
C GLY A 177 -15.53 -3.20 20.10
N LYS A 178 -15.08 -2.32 19.21
CA LYS A 178 -15.05 -2.56 17.77
C LYS A 178 -13.68 -3.11 17.36
N PRO A 179 -13.62 -4.30 16.76
CA PRO A 179 -12.37 -4.85 16.25
C PRO A 179 -11.88 -4.04 15.06
N VAL A 180 -10.55 -3.85 15.00
CA VAL A 180 -9.90 -3.11 13.92
C VAL A 180 -8.69 -3.83 13.37
N THR A 181 -8.46 -3.70 12.07
CA THR A 181 -7.18 -3.99 11.45
C THR A 181 -6.52 -2.68 11.00
N ILE A 182 -5.18 -2.66 10.97
CA ILE A 182 -4.42 -1.46 10.65
C ILE A 182 -3.44 -1.78 9.54
N GLY A 183 -3.57 -1.11 8.39
CA GLY A 183 -2.61 -1.17 7.30
C GLY A 183 -1.47 -0.17 7.50
N LEU A 184 -0.24 -0.66 7.63
CA LEU A 184 0.98 0.14 7.75
C LEU A 184 1.96 -0.20 6.62
N ILE A 185 2.29 0.78 5.79
CA ILE A 185 3.40 0.64 4.83
C ILE A 185 4.69 1.01 5.58
N SER A 186 5.53 0.00 5.85
CA SER A 186 6.63 0.09 6.82
C SER A 186 8.01 -0.27 6.26
N ASP A 187 8.16 -0.34 4.94
CA ASP A 187 9.40 -0.69 4.24
C ASP A 187 10.39 0.47 4.07
N GLN A 188 10.04 1.68 4.52
CA GLN A 188 10.92 2.85 4.44
C GLN A 188 11.65 3.08 5.77
N LYS A 189 12.91 3.56 5.67
CA LYS A 189 13.72 3.90 6.83
C LYS A 189 12.99 4.90 7.73
N PRO A 190 13.04 4.72 9.06
CA PRO A 190 12.60 5.73 10.00
C PRO A 190 13.39 7.03 9.79
N ARG A 191 12.85 8.15 10.27
CA ARG A 191 13.59 9.41 10.20
C ARG A 191 14.81 9.34 11.12
N PRO A 192 15.90 10.08 10.82
CA PRO A 192 17.11 10.14 11.65
C PRO A 192 16.86 10.56 13.12
N GLU A 193 15.72 11.19 13.38
CA GLU A 193 15.30 11.65 14.72
C GLU A 193 14.78 10.51 15.63
N VAL A 194 14.57 9.31 15.07
CA VAL A 194 14.22 8.12 15.86
C VAL A 194 15.52 7.49 16.33
N THR A 195 15.78 7.54 17.63
CA THR A 195 17.00 7.00 18.24
C THR A 195 17.13 5.49 18.01
N PRO A 196 18.37 4.99 17.80
CA PRO A 196 18.62 3.56 17.55
C PRO A 196 18.12 2.60 18.63
N GLU A 197 17.90 3.11 19.84
CA GLU A 197 17.44 2.33 21.01
C GLU A 197 15.99 1.80 20.86
N HIS A 198 15.23 2.30 19.89
CA HIS A 198 13.86 1.88 19.62
C HIS A 198 13.74 1.15 18.28
N ASP A 199 14.86 0.92 17.59
CA ASP A 199 14.87 0.12 16.38
C ASP A 199 14.66 -1.35 16.78
N PHE A 200 13.43 -1.82 16.68
CA PHE A 200 13.22 -3.25 16.47
C PHE A 200 13.97 -3.61 15.19
N PRO A 201 14.95 -4.52 15.23
CA PRO A 201 15.62 -4.97 14.02
C PRO A 201 14.66 -5.84 13.22
N ILE A 202 13.71 -5.20 12.53
CA ILE A 202 13.05 -5.84 11.41
C ILE A 202 14.11 -5.84 10.32
N ALA A 203 14.94 -6.87 10.30
CA ALA A 203 15.87 -7.13 9.23
C ALA A 203 15.05 -7.48 7.99
N PHE A 204 14.55 -6.47 7.28
CA PHE A 204 14.17 -6.66 5.90
C PHE A 204 15.48 -7.02 5.17
N PRO A 205 15.52 -8.16 4.47
CA PRO A 205 16.72 -8.50 3.72
C PRO A 205 16.98 -7.37 2.72
N SER A 206 18.06 -6.63 2.97
CA SER A 206 18.49 -5.48 2.19
C SER A 206 19.00 -5.83 0.79
N LYS A 207 18.85 -7.08 0.37
CA LYS A 207 19.32 -7.59 -0.92
C LYS A 207 18.20 -8.36 -1.64
N GLY A 208 17.55 -7.70 -2.57
CA GLY A 208 17.11 -8.32 -3.81
C GLY A 208 15.87 -9.19 -3.79
N ALA A 209 15.19 -9.36 -2.70
CA ALA A 209 13.90 -10.02 -2.69
C ALA A 209 12.81 -9.00 -2.35
N ILE A 210 12.26 -8.40 -3.37
CA ILE A 210 11.04 -7.62 -3.23
C ILE A 210 9.89 -8.62 -3.17
N TYR A 211 9.70 -9.24 -2.02
CA TYR A 211 8.48 -9.97 -1.71
C TYR A 211 7.66 -9.07 -0.81
N ALA A 212 6.42 -8.79 -1.21
CA ALA A 212 5.44 -8.26 -0.28
C ALA A 212 5.19 -9.36 0.76
N GLN A 213 5.90 -9.31 1.87
CA GLN A 213 5.52 -10.07 3.05
C GLN A 213 4.47 -9.22 3.76
N LEU A 214 3.22 -9.64 3.67
CA LEU A 214 2.22 -9.19 4.60
C LEU A 214 2.54 -9.87 5.93
N LEU A 215 3.19 -9.13 6.84
CA LEU A 215 3.40 -9.59 8.20
C LEU A 215 2.17 -9.22 9.01
N CYS A 216 1.31 -10.19 9.30
CA CYS A 216 0.20 -9.99 10.20
C CYS A 216 0.71 -10.08 11.64
N ILE A 217 0.83 -8.95 12.33
CA ILE A 217 1.09 -8.92 13.77
C ILE A 217 -0.27 -8.85 14.47
N VAL A 218 -0.69 -9.97 15.03
CA VAL A 218 -1.93 -10.05 15.79
C VAL A 218 -1.65 -9.81 17.26
N GLY A 219 -2.25 -8.80 17.83
CA GLY A 219 -2.22 -8.54 19.26
C GLY A 219 -2.39 -7.06 19.62
N ILE A 220 -3.62 -6.59 19.71
CA ILE A 220 -3.97 -5.36 20.43
C ILE A 220 -4.66 -5.77 21.73
N GLY A 221 -3.91 -6.30 22.68
CA GLY A 221 -4.42 -6.75 23.96
C GLY A 221 -3.34 -7.43 24.80
N HIS A 222 -3.67 -7.92 26.00
CA HIS A 222 -2.75 -8.63 26.90
C HIS A 222 -2.31 -10.04 26.42
N LEU A 223 -2.59 -10.39 25.16
CA LEU A 223 -2.13 -11.63 24.56
C LEU A 223 -0.72 -11.47 24.02
N PRO A 224 0.13 -12.50 24.12
CA PRO A 224 1.47 -12.45 23.56
C PRO A 224 1.38 -12.20 22.04
N VAL A 225 2.25 -11.32 21.55
CA VAL A 225 2.38 -11.02 20.12
C VAL A 225 2.76 -12.32 19.42
N GLN A 226 1.85 -12.86 18.64
CA GLN A 226 2.11 -14.02 17.80
C GLN A 226 2.50 -13.52 16.41
N LEU A 227 3.78 -13.64 16.09
CA LEU A 227 4.30 -13.35 14.75
C LEU A 227 3.93 -14.52 13.84
N ILE A 228 3.01 -14.26 12.92
CA ILE A 228 2.70 -15.21 11.86
C ILE A 228 3.53 -14.80 10.66
N SER A 229 4.61 -15.53 10.45
CA SER A 229 5.51 -15.35 9.31
C SER A 229 5.06 -16.13 8.08
N GLU A 230 3.79 -16.48 7.96
CA GLU A 230 3.28 -17.08 6.74
C GLU A 230 3.14 -16.00 5.66
N GLN A 231 3.65 -16.31 4.50
CA GLN A 231 3.58 -15.43 3.33
C GLN A 231 2.12 -15.28 2.90
N ILE A 232 1.50 -14.17 3.24
CA ILE A 232 0.24 -13.80 2.62
C ILE A 232 0.62 -13.26 1.24
N SER A 233 0.33 -14.01 0.21
CA SER A 233 0.53 -13.54 -1.15
C SER A 233 -0.65 -12.67 -1.57
N CYS A 234 -0.36 -11.46 -2.03
CA CYS A 234 -1.33 -10.66 -2.76
C CYS A 234 -0.97 -10.78 -4.24
N THR A 235 -1.84 -11.42 -5.00
CA THR A 235 -1.68 -11.53 -6.45
C THR A 235 -2.62 -10.54 -7.11
N VAL A 236 -2.06 -9.63 -7.88
CA VAL A 236 -2.83 -8.79 -8.81
C VAL A 236 -2.87 -9.56 -10.13
N LEU A 237 -4.04 -9.95 -10.55
CA LEU A 237 -4.26 -10.65 -11.83
C LEU A 237 -4.42 -9.64 -12.96
N ASP A 238 -3.72 -9.88 -14.07
CA ASP A 238 -3.78 -9.07 -15.30
C ASP A 238 -5.15 -9.11 -15.98
#